data_d9ac003689fcc9a7dccbf1f171da713b
#
_entry.id   d9ac003689fcc9a7dccbf1f171da713b
#
_cell.length_a   1.000
_cell.length_b   1.000
_cell.length_c   1.000
_cell.angle_alpha   90.00
_cell.angle_beta   90.00
_cell.angle_gamma   90.00
#
_symmetry.space_group_name_H-M   'P 1'
#
loop_
_entity.id
_entity.type
_entity.pdbx_description
1 polymer ?
#
loop_
_entity_poly.entity_id
_entity_poly.type
_entity_poly.pdbx_seq_one_letter_code
_entity_poly.pdbx_strand_id
1 'polypeptide(L)'
;MDRLTQLREYMEKERLDAFYIAKPANVRCISGFTGEDSFLFITKANQYFITDARYTEQASYECPDYELVNWRINFGYSMGKAVAYCADKDGVKTIGFEQDHLTFEKWNSMQLNSVLRWFRR
;
A
#
# COMPACT_ATOMS: atom_id res chain seq x y z
N MET A 1 -14.84 0.62 -15.90
CA MET A 1 -13.94 -0.15 -15.02
C MET A 1 -13.23 0.80 -14.08
N ASP A 2 -13.27 0.56 -12.79
CA ASP A 2 -12.63 1.45 -11.84
C ASP A 2 -11.10 1.23 -11.78
N ARG A 3 -10.41 2.16 -11.13
CA ARG A 3 -8.94 2.15 -11.07
C ARG A 3 -8.40 0.96 -10.29
N LEU A 4 -9.11 0.54 -9.24
CA LEU A 4 -8.68 -0.59 -8.44
C LEU A 4 -8.73 -1.89 -9.25
N THR A 5 -9.78 -2.08 -10.02
CA THR A 5 -9.92 -3.23 -10.91
C THR A 5 -8.81 -3.24 -11.97
N GLN A 6 -8.52 -2.07 -12.55
CA GLN A 6 -7.44 -1.94 -13.52
C GLN A 6 -6.09 -2.30 -12.92
N LEU A 7 -5.83 -1.86 -11.69
CA LEU A 7 -4.59 -2.19 -10.99
C LEU A 7 -4.47 -3.69 -10.76
N ARG A 8 -5.55 -4.34 -10.34
CA ARG A 8 -5.54 -5.78 -10.13
C ARG A 8 -5.33 -6.58 -11.42
N GLU A 9 -5.86 -6.10 -12.53
CA GLU A 9 -5.59 -6.73 -13.82
C GLU A 9 -4.12 -6.60 -14.19
N TYR A 10 -3.53 -5.44 -13.96
CA TYR A 10 -2.10 -5.22 -14.17
C TYR A 10 -1.26 -6.14 -13.30
N MET A 11 -1.63 -6.27 -12.02
CA MET A 11 -0.94 -7.16 -11.09
C MET A 11 -0.96 -8.61 -11.58
N GLU A 12 -2.11 -9.07 -12.05
CA GLU A 12 -2.24 -10.43 -12.58
C GLU A 12 -1.35 -10.64 -13.80
N LYS A 13 -1.37 -9.69 -14.73
CA LYS A 13 -0.55 -9.74 -15.93
C LYS A 13 0.94 -9.81 -15.61
N GLU A 14 1.38 -9.04 -14.61
CA GLU A 14 2.79 -8.96 -14.21
C GLU A 14 3.16 -9.97 -13.13
N ARG A 15 2.22 -10.82 -12.74
CA ARG A 15 2.41 -11.85 -11.72
C ARG A 15 2.85 -11.29 -10.38
N LEU A 16 2.21 -10.19 -9.98
CA LEU A 16 2.44 -9.56 -8.68
C LEU A 16 1.31 -9.93 -7.73
N ASP A 17 1.68 -10.28 -6.51
CA ASP A 17 0.68 -10.60 -5.47
C ASP A 17 0.08 -9.35 -4.85
N ALA A 18 0.83 -8.25 -4.87
CA ALA A 18 0.38 -6.99 -4.29
C ALA A 18 1.07 -5.81 -4.96
N PHE A 19 0.53 -4.62 -4.71
CA PHE A 19 1.13 -3.38 -5.18
C PHE A 19 1.07 -2.32 -4.08
N TYR A 20 2.21 -1.67 -3.83
CA TYR A 20 2.34 -0.61 -2.84
C TYR A 20 2.29 0.74 -3.56
N ILE A 21 1.33 1.59 -3.18
CA ILE A 21 1.11 2.90 -3.78
C ILE A 21 1.50 3.99 -2.79
N ALA A 22 2.47 4.81 -3.13
CA ALA A 22 2.94 5.90 -2.29
C ALA A 22 2.75 7.28 -2.93
N LYS A 23 2.65 7.35 -4.25
CA LYS A 23 2.52 8.63 -4.95
C LYS A 23 1.15 9.25 -4.67
N PRO A 24 1.09 10.48 -4.11
CA PRO A 24 -0.18 11.08 -3.71
C PRO A 24 -1.24 11.12 -4.80
N ALA A 25 -0.86 11.44 -6.02
CA ALA A 25 -1.81 11.48 -7.14
C ALA A 25 -2.44 10.10 -7.39
N ASN A 26 -1.66 9.03 -7.25
CA ASN A 26 -2.17 7.68 -7.45
C ASN A 26 -3.00 7.20 -6.28
N VAL A 27 -2.63 7.58 -5.05
CA VAL A 27 -3.46 7.27 -3.87
C VAL A 27 -4.85 7.88 -4.06
N ARG A 28 -4.91 9.14 -4.45
CA ARG A 28 -6.19 9.81 -4.71
C ARG A 28 -6.95 9.16 -5.86
N CYS A 29 -6.26 8.87 -6.95
CA CYS A 29 -6.90 8.32 -8.14
C CYS A 29 -7.52 6.95 -7.88
N ILE A 30 -6.86 6.12 -7.10
CA ILE A 30 -7.31 4.74 -6.84
C ILE A 30 -8.32 4.69 -5.70
N SER A 31 -8.07 5.39 -4.60
CA SER A 31 -8.89 5.30 -3.39
C SER A 31 -9.94 6.40 -3.25
N GLY A 32 -9.74 7.54 -3.92
CA GLY A 32 -10.60 8.70 -3.74
C GLY A 32 -10.28 9.54 -2.51
N PHE A 33 -9.23 9.18 -1.77
CA PHE A 33 -8.85 9.91 -0.56
C PHE A 33 -8.30 11.30 -0.92
N THR A 34 -8.80 12.35 -0.24
CA THR A 34 -8.43 13.72 -0.55
C THR A 34 -7.38 14.32 0.39
N GLY A 35 -6.92 13.56 1.39
CA GLY A 35 -5.87 14.00 2.31
C GLY A 35 -4.47 13.69 1.79
N GLU A 36 -3.49 13.76 2.70
CA GLU A 36 -2.08 13.58 2.38
C GLU A 36 -1.46 12.46 3.23
N ASP A 37 -0.18 12.21 3.02
CA ASP A 37 0.64 11.29 3.85
C ASP A 37 -0.01 9.93 4.09
N SER A 38 -0.58 9.36 3.05
CA SER A 38 -1.25 8.08 3.12
C SER A 38 -0.81 7.19 1.98
N PHE A 39 -0.96 5.89 2.17
CA PHE A 39 -0.42 4.89 1.28
C PHE A 39 -1.43 3.76 1.08
N LEU A 40 -1.34 3.08 -0.06
CA LEU A 40 -2.21 1.94 -0.33
C LEU A 40 -1.38 0.68 -0.46
N PHE A 41 -1.91 -0.41 0.05
CA PHE A 41 -1.35 -1.72 -0.21
C PHE A 41 -2.50 -2.59 -0.75
N ILE A 42 -2.39 -2.93 -2.02
CA ILE A 42 -3.46 -3.62 -2.73
C ILE A 42 -3.04 -5.06 -2.99
N THR A 43 -3.83 -6.01 -2.51
CA THR A 43 -3.62 -7.42 -2.82
C THR A 43 -4.70 -7.90 -3.77
N LYS A 44 -4.66 -9.15 -4.17
CA LYS A 44 -5.67 -9.71 -5.06
C LYS A 44 -7.05 -9.72 -4.41
N ALA A 45 -7.10 -9.90 -3.09
CA ALA A 45 -8.36 -10.06 -2.36
C ALA A 45 -8.75 -8.86 -1.50
N ASN A 46 -7.79 -8.05 -1.06
CA ASN A 46 -8.04 -6.97 -0.12
C ASN A 46 -7.37 -5.66 -0.54
N GLN A 47 -7.79 -4.59 0.10
CA GLN A 47 -7.17 -3.28 -0.06
C GLN A 47 -6.98 -2.65 1.31
N TYR A 48 -5.75 -2.25 1.58
CA TYR A 48 -5.36 -1.65 2.85
C TYR A 48 -5.04 -0.18 2.64
N PHE A 49 -5.56 0.66 3.54
CA PHE A 49 -5.29 2.08 3.56
C PHE A 49 -4.37 2.36 4.74
N ILE A 50 -3.11 2.68 4.46
CA ILE A 50 -2.10 2.87 5.49
C ILE A 50 -1.94 4.36 5.76
N THR A 51 -2.27 4.78 6.97
CA THR A 51 -2.24 6.18 7.35
C THR A 51 -1.91 6.31 8.84
N ASP A 52 -2.08 7.51 9.40
CA ASP A 52 -1.87 7.76 10.82
C ASP A 52 -3.09 8.43 11.44
N ALA A 53 -3.01 8.72 12.75
CA ALA A 53 -4.17 9.20 13.51
C ALA A 53 -4.78 10.49 12.97
N ARG A 54 -4.03 11.31 12.23
CA ARG A 54 -4.55 12.55 11.65
C ARG A 54 -5.66 12.29 10.62
N TYR A 55 -5.61 11.14 9.96
CA TYR A 55 -6.46 10.86 8.80
C TYR A 55 -7.38 9.65 8.93
N THR A 56 -7.32 8.91 10.06
CA THR A 56 -8.12 7.68 10.18
C THR A 56 -9.62 7.96 10.08
N GLU A 57 -10.10 9.03 10.68
CA GLU A 57 -11.51 9.38 10.60
C GLU A 57 -11.91 9.75 9.18
N GLN A 58 -11.13 10.63 8.52
CA GLN A 58 -11.40 11.03 7.15
C GLN A 58 -11.39 9.82 6.21
N ALA A 59 -10.43 8.91 6.37
CA ALA A 59 -10.34 7.72 5.54
C ALA A 59 -11.54 6.79 5.75
N SER A 60 -12.07 6.72 6.96
CA SER A 60 -13.24 5.88 7.24
C SER A 60 -14.48 6.34 6.47
N TYR A 61 -14.57 7.64 6.20
CA TYR A 61 -15.66 8.20 5.40
C TYR A 61 -15.40 8.15 3.90
N GLU A 62 -14.16 8.46 3.49
CA GLU A 62 -13.83 8.56 2.06
C GLU A 62 -13.48 7.21 1.43
N CYS A 63 -12.96 6.29 2.21
CA CYS A 63 -12.52 4.99 1.73
C CYS A 63 -13.10 3.86 2.59
N PRO A 64 -14.44 3.74 2.67
CA PRO A 64 -15.08 2.79 3.59
C PRO A 64 -14.79 1.33 3.25
N ASP A 65 -14.40 1.03 2.02
CA ASP A 65 -14.13 -0.35 1.58
C ASP A 65 -12.69 -0.79 1.85
N TYR A 66 -11.87 0.08 2.44
CA TYR A 66 -10.47 -0.21 2.75
C TYR A 66 -10.32 -0.60 4.21
N GLU A 67 -9.42 -1.55 4.46
CA GLU A 67 -9.02 -1.84 5.83
C GLU A 67 -7.98 -0.80 6.26
N LEU A 68 -8.23 -0.10 7.36
CA LEU A 68 -7.35 0.98 7.84
C LEU A 68 -6.21 0.40 8.67
N VAL A 69 -4.99 0.87 8.41
CA VAL A 69 -3.79 0.46 9.13
C VAL A 69 -3.06 1.71 9.60
N ASN A 70 -2.88 1.86 10.92
CA ASN A 70 -2.12 2.97 11.48
C ASN A 70 -0.66 2.53 11.66
N TRP A 71 0.21 2.96 10.73
CA TRP A 71 1.58 2.49 10.71
C TRP A 71 2.45 3.10 11.79
N ARG A 72 2.06 4.27 12.31
CA ARG A 72 2.86 4.93 13.35
C ARG A 72 2.66 4.32 14.72
N ILE A 73 1.42 4.24 15.15
CA ILE A 73 1.10 3.73 16.49
C ILE A 73 1.29 2.23 16.58
N ASN A 74 0.75 1.49 15.63
CA ASN A 74 0.72 0.03 15.71
C ASN A 74 2.01 -0.65 15.28
N PHE A 75 2.87 0.05 14.53
CA PHE A 75 4.08 -0.55 13.96
C PHE A 75 5.36 0.24 14.26
N GLY A 76 5.33 1.09 15.29
CA GLY A 76 6.52 1.78 15.75
C GLY A 76 7.17 2.68 14.70
N TYR A 77 6.36 3.37 13.90
CA TYR A 77 6.85 4.26 12.85
C TYR A 77 7.63 3.51 11.76
N SER A 78 7.35 2.23 11.57
CA SER A 78 7.98 1.44 10.52
C SER A 78 6.96 1.09 9.42
N MET A 79 7.10 1.73 8.27
CA MET A 79 6.27 1.41 7.11
C MET A 79 6.53 -0.02 6.64
N GLY A 80 7.78 -0.47 6.69
CA GLY A 80 8.12 -1.83 6.31
C GLY A 80 7.38 -2.87 7.15
N LYS A 81 7.27 -2.64 8.46
CA LYS A 81 6.53 -3.54 9.34
C LYS A 81 5.04 -3.54 9.06
N ALA A 82 4.48 -2.36 8.76
CA ALA A 82 3.06 -2.25 8.43
C ALA A 82 2.75 -2.99 7.13
N VAL A 83 3.59 -2.83 6.12
CA VAL A 83 3.43 -3.54 4.85
C VAL A 83 3.60 -5.05 5.04
N ALA A 84 4.58 -5.47 5.84
CA ALA A 84 4.79 -6.88 6.12
C ALA A 84 3.57 -7.51 6.81
N TYR A 85 2.95 -6.78 7.74
CA TYR A 85 1.73 -7.22 8.38
C TYR A 85 0.61 -7.50 7.37
N CYS A 86 0.38 -6.54 6.47
CA CYS A 86 -0.64 -6.70 5.42
C CYS A 86 -0.30 -7.85 4.48
N ALA A 87 0.96 -7.98 4.13
CA ALA A 87 1.42 -9.03 3.22
C ALA A 87 1.27 -10.43 3.84
N ASP A 88 1.64 -10.58 5.11
CA ASP A 88 1.50 -11.85 5.81
C ASP A 88 0.04 -12.27 5.91
N LYS A 89 -0.83 -11.32 6.16
CA LYS A 89 -2.26 -11.58 6.31
C LYS A 89 -2.86 -12.16 5.04
N ASP A 90 -2.39 -11.72 3.88
CA ASP A 90 -2.90 -12.14 2.58
C ASP A 90 -1.99 -13.12 1.84
N GLY A 91 -0.93 -13.59 2.47
CA GLY A 91 -0.03 -14.57 1.85
C GLY A 91 0.76 -14.01 0.67
N VAL A 92 1.09 -12.72 0.69
CA VAL A 92 1.79 -12.04 -0.38
C VAL A 92 3.27 -12.41 -0.41
N LYS A 93 3.80 -12.71 -1.59
CA LYS A 93 5.21 -13.03 -1.80
C LYS A 93 5.93 -12.01 -2.67
N THR A 94 5.22 -11.39 -3.61
CA THR A 94 5.79 -10.43 -4.54
C THR A 94 5.03 -9.11 -4.49
N ILE A 95 5.77 -8.00 -4.43
CA ILE A 95 5.18 -6.67 -4.31
C ILE A 95 5.75 -5.76 -5.40
N GLY A 96 4.86 -5.14 -6.17
CA GLY A 96 5.25 -4.08 -7.08
C GLY A 96 5.18 -2.73 -6.37
N PHE A 97 5.90 -1.74 -6.88
CA PHE A 97 5.84 -0.38 -6.35
C PHE A 97 6.18 0.63 -7.44
N GLU A 98 5.84 1.90 -7.17
CA GLU A 98 6.07 2.99 -8.11
C GLU A 98 7.54 3.40 -8.09
N GLN A 99 8.25 3.07 -9.16
CA GLN A 99 9.68 3.31 -9.25
C GLN A 99 10.05 4.79 -9.13
N ASP A 100 9.22 5.66 -9.65
CA ASP A 100 9.51 7.10 -9.70
C ASP A 100 9.20 7.83 -8.40
N HIS A 101 8.64 7.16 -7.40
CA HIS A 101 8.23 7.80 -6.17
C HIS A 101 8.86 7.19 -4.90
N LEU A 102 9.30 5.95 -4.94
CA LEU A 102 9.91 5.30 -3.78
C LEU A 102 11.43 5.49 -3.85
N THR A 103 12.00 6.21 -2.88
CA THR A 103 13.45 6.46 -2.86
C THR A 103 14.21 5.16 -2.57
N PHE A 104 15.47 5.12 -3.00
CA PHE A 104 16.34 3.97 -2.75
C PHE A 104 16.46 3.68 -1.25
N GLU A 105 16.59 4.73 -0.43
CA GLU A 105 16.67 4.56 1.03
C GLU A 105 15.43 3.92 1.60
N LYS A 106 14.26 4.41 1.23
CA LYS A 106 12.99 3.88 1.72
C LYS A 106 12.80 2.45 1.27
N TRP A 107 13.06 2.17 0.00
CA TRP A 107 12.96 0.82 -0.54
C TRP A 107 13.85 -0.16 0.22
N ASN A 108 15.11 0.21 0.43
CA ASN A 108 16.08 -0.62 1.13
C ASN A 108 15.68 -0.86 2.58
N SER A 109 15.21 0.20 3.26
CA SER A 109 14.73 0.11 4.64
C SER A 109 13.53 -0.85 4.76
N MET A 110 12.60 -0.77 3.81
CA MET A 110 11.43 -1.65 3.82
C MET A 110 11.81 -3.10 3.57
N GLN A 111 12.78 -3.37 2.71
CA GLN A 111 13.26 -4.73 2.45
C GLN A 111 13.93 -5.35 3.66
N LEU A 112 14.64 -4.55 4.46
CA LEU A 112 15.29 -5.04 5.67
C LEU A 112 14.29 -5.57 6.70
N ASN A 113 13.05 -5.15 6.62
CA ASN A 113 12.00 -5.56 7.54
C ASN A 113 11.10 -6.65 6.97
N SER A 114 11.47 -7.24 5.84
CA SER A 114 10.58 -8.17 5.14
C SER A 114 11.38 -9.21 4.34
N VAL A 115 10.83 -10.41 4.23
CA VAL A 115 11.35 -11.46 3.34
C VAL A 115 10.67 -11.39 1.97
N LEU A 116 9.91 -10.33 1.72
CA LEU A 116 9.14 -10.17 0.50
C LEU A 116 10.04 -9.76 -0.67
N ARG A 117 9.62 -10.12 -1.87
CA ARG A 117 10.29 -9.67 -3.08
C ARG A 117 9.64 -8.39 -3.58
N TRP A 118 10.44 -7.37 -3.81
CA TRP A 118 9.99 -6.09 -4.30
C TRP A 118 10.42 -5.91 -5.76
N PHE A 119 9.46 -5.53 -6.60
CA PHE A 119 9.71 -5.29 -8.02
C PHE A 119 9.36 -3.85 -8.37
N ARG A 120 10.27 -3.18 -9.08
CA ARG A 120 10.04 -1.82 -9.56
C ARG A 120 9.10 -1.83 -10.76
N ARG A 121 8.12 -0.95 -10.72
CA ARG A 121 7.16 -0.80 -11.81
C ARG A 121 6.88 0.67 -12.10
#